data_9607fb93aa1c19ce989b5fb00682d902
#
_entry.id   9607fb93aa1c19ce989b5fb00682d902
#
_cell.length_a   1.000
_cell.length_b   1.000
_cell.length_c   1.000
_cell.angle_alpha   90.00
_cell.angle_beta   90.00
_cell.angle_gamma   90.00
#
_symmetry.space_group_name_H-M   'P 1'
#
loop_
_entity.id
_entity.type
_entity.pdbx_description
1 polymer ?
#
loop_
_entity_poly.entity_id
_entity_poly.type
_entity_poly.pdbx_seq_one_letter_code
_entity_poly.pdbx_strand_id
1 'polypeptide(L)'
;NESKSSDKFHYIFPRIKINKYFENKEILDGNFTFSSDNIIQNYQTNIWEKDNTNNLIFESTPRVTNKGFYNNYEFLVKNVNSNSQNSTNYKMGNNFYLSGLFQFNSSFPMIKDNDSNSKILTPKISLKISPFNNTRDIRNDEYRIDVNNVFALNRLSSNNTVEGGTSLAYGFDYSILDKLESNDIF
;
A
#
# COMPACT_ATOMS: atom_id res chain seq x y z
N ASN A 1 -37.18 -22.59 -3.22
CA ASN A 1 -35.79 -23.00 -3.58
C ASN A 1 -34.98 -23.08 -2.29
N GLU A 2 -35.00 -24.27 -1.67
CA GLU A 2 -34.09 -24.52 -0.53
C GLU A 2 -32.68 -24.60 -1.06
N SER A 3 -31.80 -23.72 -0.58
CA SER A 3 -30.37 -23.81 -0.85
C SER A 3 -29.83 -25.15 -0.34
N LYS A 4 -29.20 -25.93 -1.20
CA LYS A 4 -28.61 -27.22 -0.81
C LYS A 4 -27.68 -27.01 0.36
N SER A 5 -27.70 -27.89 1.35
CA SER A 5 -26.86 -27.77 2.57
C SER A 5 -25.36 -27.63 2.29
N SER A 6 -24.92 -28.09 1.13
CA SER A 6 -23.53 -27.97 0.63
C SER A 6 -23.11 -26.54 0.28
N ASP A 7 -24.06 -25.62 0.02
CA ASP A 7 -23.73 -24.25 -0.37
C ASP A 7 -23.39 -23.35 0.84
N LYS A 8 -23.44 -23.91 2.05
CA LYS A 8 -23.18 -23.19 3.31
C LYS A 8 -21.72 -23.23 3.77
N PHE A 9 -20.89 -24.05 3.15
CA PHE A 9 -19.52 -24.26 3.62
C PHE A 9 -18.52 -23.53 2.75
N HIS A 10 -17.61 -22.81 3.41
CA HIS A 10 -16.44 -22.20 2.84
C HIS A 10 -15.21 -22.88 3.44
N TYR A 11 -14.44 -23.55 2.61
CA TYR A 11 -13.22 -24.24 3.02
C TYR A 11 -12.00 -23.42 2.60
N ILE A 12 -11.15 -23.10 3.56
CA ILE A 12 -9.84 -22.48 3.32
C ILE A 12 -8.79 -23.57 3.53
N PHE A 13 -8.10 -23.90 2.45
CA PHE A 13 -6.97 -24.84 2.46
C PHE A 13 -5.71 -23.99 2.40
N PRO A 14 -4.61 -24.36 2.99
CA PRO A 14 -3.74 -23.50 3.76
C PRO A 14 -3.72 -22.05 3.27
N ARG A 15 -3.85 -21.13 4.19
CA ARG A 15 -3.45 -19.75 3.99
C ARG A 15 -2.10 -19.54 4.64
N ILE A 16 -1.10 -19.17 3.84
CA ILE A 16 0.27 -18.97 4.29
C ILE A 16 0.65 -17.52 4.03
N LYS A 17 1.04 -16.80 5.09
CA LYS A 17 1.57 -15.44 4.99
C LYS A 17 3.03 -15.44 5.44
N ILE A 18 3.89 -14.87 4.62
CA ILE A 18 5.30 -14.67 4.91
C ILE A 18 5.59 -13.18 4.81
N ASN A 19 6.18 -12.62 5.87
CA ASN A 19 6.68 -11.26 5.87
C ASN A 19 8.12 -11.27 6.30
N LYS A 20 8.99 -10.59 5.57
CA LYS A 20 10.40 -10.44 5.89
C LYS A 20 10.82 -9.00 5.66
N TYR A 21 11.51 -8.47 6.65
CA TYR A 21 12.07 -7.13 6.64
C TYR A 21 13.60 -7.22 6.70
N PHE A 22 14.29 -6.38 5.93
CA PHE A 22 15.74 -6.26 5.96
C PHE A 22 16.21 -4.86 5.55
N GLU A 23 17.18 -4.35 6.29
CA GLU A 23 17.87 -3.10 5.98
C GLU A 23 18.95 -3.32 4.91
N ASN A 24 19.11 -2.34 4.04
CA ASN A 24 20.26 -2.26 3.16
C ASN A 24 20.89 -0.86 3.29
N LYS A 25 22.10 -0.81 3.83
CA LYS A 25 22.86 0.44 4.04
C LYS A 25 24.01 0.62 3.03
N GLU A 26 24.35 -0.44 2.30
CA GLU A 26 25.56 -0.43 1.46
C GLU A 26 25.29 0.07 0.04
N ILE A 27 24.21 -0.38 -0.59
CA ILE A 27 23.91 -0.08 -2.00
C ILE A 27 22.77 0.93 -2.13
N LEU A 28 21.67 0.61 -1.46
CA LEU A 28 20.47 1.44 -1.41
C LEU A 28 20.21 1.74 0.06
N ASP A 29 20.45 2.98 0.48
CA ASP A 29 20.20 3.41 1.85
C ASP A 29 18.68 3.39 2.13
N GLY A 30 18.21 2.33 2.79
CA GLY A 30 16.78 2.13 3.04
C GLY A 30 16.41 0.71 3.45
N ASN A 31 15.13 0.43 3.41
CA ASN A 31 14.52 -0.77 3.94
C ASN A 31 13.79 -1.55 2.85
N PHE A 32 13.97 -2.86 2.82
CA PHE A 32 13.18 -3.76 2.00
C PHE A 32 12.17 -4.51 2.86
N THR A 33 10.96 -4.60 2.36
CA THR A 33 9.90 -5.45 2.91
C THR A 33 9.44 -6.42 1.84
N PHE A 34 9.63 -7.71 2.09
CA PHE A 34 9.07 -8.77 1.28
C PHE A 34 7.83 -9.32 1.96
N SER A 35 6.72 -9.44 1.24
CA SER A 35 5.52 -10.11 1.72
C SER A 35 4.99 -11.08 0.67
N SER A 36 4.52 -12.24 1.13
CA SER A 36 3.87 -13.25 0.30
C SER A 36 2.60 -13.70 1.01
N ASP A 37 1.46 -13.63 0.33
CA ASP A 37 0.16 -14.13 0.81
C ASP A 37 -0.34 -15.18 -0.18
N ASN A 38 -0.50 -16.41 0.32
CA ASN A 38 -0.96 -17.55 -0.46
C ASN A 38 -2.25 -18.06 0.15
N ILE A 39 -3.28 -18.21 -0.65
CA ILE A 39 -4.57 -18.75 -0.23
C ILE A 39 -5.10 -19.74 -1.27
N ILE A 40 -5.64 -20.83 -0.78
CA ILE A 40 -6.44 -21.78 -1.57
C ILE A 40 -7.78 -21.89 -0.87
N GLN A 41 -8.84 -21.67 -1.60
CA GLN A 41 -10.20 -21.74 -1.04
C GLN A 41 -11.18 -22.43 -1.99
N ASN A 42 -12.17 -23.08 -1.40
CA ASN A 42 -13.29 -23.67 -2.08
C ASN A 42 -14.58 -23.23 -1.39
N TYR A 43 -15.54 -22.75 -2.15
CA TYR A 43 -16.84 -22.38 -1.63
C TYR A 43 -17.95 -22.72 -2.64
N GLN A 44 -19.19 -22.79 -2.18
CA GLN A 44 -20.33 -23.17 -3.00
C GLN A 44 -20.09 -24.47 -3.79
N THR A 45 -19.41 -25.44 -3.15
CA THR A 45 -19.06 -26.78 -3.64
C THR A 45 -18.16 -26.87 -4.86
N ASN A 46 -18.28 -25.97 -5.83
CA ASN A 46 -17.58 -26.07 -7.12
C ASN A 46 -16.76 -24.84 -7.49
N ILE A 47 -16.70 -23.80 -6.63
CA ILE A 47 -15.89 -22.62 -6.86
C ILE A 47 -14.53 -22.79 -6.18
N TRP A 48 -13.47 -22.85 -6.99
CA TRP A 48 -12.10 -22.93 -6.53
C TRP A 48 -11.34 -21.67 -6.87
N GLU A 49 -10.63 -21.15 -5.89
CA GLU A 49 -9.75 -19.99 -6.04
C GLU A 49 -8.40 -20.26 -5.38
N LYS A 50 -7.34 -20.03 -6.13
CA LYS A 50 -5.96 -20.06 -5.66
C LYS A 50 -5.35 -18.72 -5.98
N ASP A 51 -4.80 -18.07 -4.98
CA ASP A 51 -4.12 -16.78 -5.12
C ASP A 51 -2.76 -16.82 -4.42
N ASN A 52 -1.75 -16.31 -5.09
CA ASN A 52 -0.43 -16.11 -4.57
C ASN A 52 0.02 -14.71 -4.92
N THR A 53 0.02 -13.82 -3.96
CA THR A 53 0.46 -12.43 -4.11
C THR A 53 1.79 -12.21 -3.41
N ASN A 54 2.80 -11.78 -4.15
CA ASN A 54 4.13 -11.45 -3.65
C ASN A 54 4.41 -9.97 -3.87
N ASN A 55 4.85 -9.29 -2.83
CA ASN A 55 5.26 -7.89 -2.89
C ASN A 55 6.70 -7.75 -2.41
N LEU A 56 7.48 -6.95 -3.13
CA LEU A 56 8.76 -6.43 -2.68
C LEU A 56 8.63 -4.91 -2.66
N ILE A 57 8.70 -4.33 -1.48
CA ILE A 57 8.66 -2.88 -1.27
C ILE A 57 10.03 -2.43 -0.80
N PHE A 58 10.53 -1.36 -1.37
CA PHE A 58 11.69 -0.64 -0.89
C PHE A 58 11.27 0.77 -0.49
N GLU A 59 11.75 1.22 0.65
CA GLU A 59 11.59 2.58 1.16
C GLU A 59 12.96 3.14 1.49
N SER A 60 13.35 4.22 0.82
CA SER A 60 14.65 4.86 1.08
C SER A 60 14.67 5.55 2.44
N THR A 61 15.82 5.59 3.08
CA THR A 61 16.06 6.48 4.20
C THR A 61 15.79 7.92 3.76
N PRO A 62 14.92 8.65 4.49
CA PRO A 62 14.63 10.03 4.13
C PRO A 62 15.87 10.92 4.23
N ARG A 63 16.04 11.81 3.25
CA ARG A 63 17.16 12.76 3.19
C ARG A 63 16.68 14.19 3.33
N VAL A 64 17.27 14.92 4.27
CA VAL A 64 17.00 16.34 4.46
C VAL A 64 18.03 17.14 3.69
N THR A 65 17.57 18.02 2.80
CA THR A 65 18.45 18.94 2.07
C THR A 65 18.86 20.12 2.95
N ASN A 66 19.94 20.83 2.57
CA ASN A 66 20.37 22.04 3.27
C ASN A 66 19.30 23.16 3.29
N LYS A 67 18.29 23.08 2.43
CA LYS A 67 17.16 24.02 2.39
C LYS A 67 15.96 23.56 3.23
N GLY A 68 16.06 22.41 3.93
CA GLY A 68 15.00 21.88 4.78
C GLY A 68 13.96 20.99 4.08
N PHE A 69 14.17 20.65 2.80
CA PHE A 69 13.31 19.69 2.12
C PHE A 69 13.62 18.27 2.61
N TYR A 70 12.58 17.54 2.95
CA TYR A 70 12.59 16.15 3.37
C TYR A 70 12.15 15.29 2.20
N ASN A 71 13.07 14.51 1.64
CA ASN A 71 12.83 13.72 0.44
C ASN A 71 13.03 12.24 0.70
N ASN A 72 12.12 11.42 0.18
CA ASN A 72 12.28 9.96 0.12
C ASN A 72 11.76 9.42 -1.21
N TYR A 73 12.18 8.22 -1.53
CA TYR A 73 11.66 7.48 -2.67
C TYR A 73 11.33 6.04 -2.28
N GLU A 74 10.35 5.50 -2.94
CA GLU A 74 9.81 4.17 -2.69
C GLU A 74 9.61 3.44 -4.01
N PHE A 75 9.74 2.13 -4.01
CA PHE A 75 9.28 1.34 -5.12
C PHE A 75 8.58 0.06 -4.64
N LEU A 76 7.62 -0.38 -5.43
CA LEU A 76 6.90 -1.63 -5.25
C LEU A 76 7.08 -2.48 -6.51
N VAL A 77 7.47 -3.73 -6.31
CA VAL A 77 7.34 -4.79 -7.32
C VAL A 77 6.33 -5.79 -6.79
N LYS A 78 5.27 -6.03 -7.56
CA LYS A 78 4.19 -6.94 -7.20
C LYS A 78 4.04 -8.02 -8.26
N ASN A 79 4.03 -9.26 -7.82
CA ASN A 79 3.66 -10.42 -8.63
C ASN A 79 2.39 -11.05 -8.07
N VAL A 80 1.42 -11.29 -8.94
CA VAL A 80 0.16 -11.97 -8.62
C VAL A 80 0.01 -13.17 -9.53
N ASN A 81 -0.13 -14.34 -8.91
CA ASN A 81 -0.45 -15.58 -9.60
C ASN A 81 -1.81 -16.06 -9.11
N SER A 82 -2.76 -16.22 -10.00
CA SER A 82 -4.07 -16.73 -9.65
C SER A 82 -4.50 -17.88 -10.56
N ASN A 83 -5.24 -18.81 -9.99
CA ASN A 83 -5.94 -19.84 -10.71
C ASN A 83 -7.35 -19.97 -10.13
N SER A 84 -8.36 -19.90 -10.99
CA SER A 84 -9.74 -20.03 -10.54
C SER A 84 -10.56 -20.92 -11.46
N GLN A 85 -11.57 -21.54 -10.87
CA GLN A 85 -12.56 -22.34 -11.55
C GLN A 85 -13.95 -21.94 -11.04
N ASN A 86 -14.85 -21.65 -11.96
CA ASN A 86 -16.23 -21.20 -11.69
C ASN A 86 -16.35 -19.94 -10.80
N SER A 87 -15.29 -19.18 -10.63
CA SER A 87 -15.29 -17.96 -9.84
C SER A 87 -15.87 -16.78 -10.65
N THR A 88 -16.60 -15.91 -9.97
CA THR A 88 -17.01 -14.60 -10.48
C THR A 88 -16.04 -13.49 -10.06
N ASN A 89 -15.14 -13.77 -9.10
CA ASN A 89 -14.19 -12.81 -8.56
C ASN A 89 -12.88 -12.77 -9.33
N TYR A 90 -12.50 -13.88 -9.96
CA TYR A 90 -11.23 -14.04 -10.69
C TYR A 90 -11.45 -14.50 -12.12
N LYS A 91 -10.55 -14.10 -13.02
CA LYS A 91 -10.53 -14.66 -14.39
C LYS A 91 -10.27 -16.16 -14.30
N MET A 92 -11.06 -16.92 -15.06
CA MET A 92 -10.91 -18.38 -15.15
C MET A 92 -9.51 -18.76 -15.67
N GLY A 93 -8.96 -19.85 -15.13
CA GLY A 93 -7.68 -20.43 -15.52
C GLY A 93 -6.48 -19.79 -14.80
N ASN A 94 -5.30 -20.04 -15.35
CA ASN A 94 -4.04 -19.55 -14.80
C ASN A 94 -3.76 -18.13 -15.26
N ASN A 95 -3.53 -17.24 -14.34
CA ASN A 95 -3.18 -15.86 -14.62
C ASN A 95 -1.88 -15.49 -13.88
N PHE A 96 -1.00 -14.78 -14.58
CA PHE A 96 0.24 -14.26 -14.07
C PHE A 96 0.30 -12.75 -14.35
N TYR A 97 0.54 -11.96 -13.32
CA TYR A 97 0.70 -10.52 -13.42
C TYR A 97 1.98 -10.08 -12.71
N LEU A 98 2.75 -9.25 -13.37
CA LEU A 98 3.90 -8.56 -12.78
C LEU A 98 3.68 -7.07 -12.95
N SER A 99 3.81 -6.33 -11.86
CA SER A 99 3.60 -4.88 -11.84
C SER A 99 4.70 -4.21 -11.03
N GLY A 100 4.96 -2.95 -11.34
CA GLY A 100 5.92 -2.14 -10.61
C GLY A 100 5.43 -0.70 -10.50
N LEU A 101 5.83 -0.04 -9.43
CA LEU A 101 5.49 1.35 -9.15
C LEU A 101 6.68 2.01 -8.45
N PHE A 102 7.04 3.20 -8.91
CA PHE A 102 8.01 4.08 -8.28
C PHE A 102 7.31 5.34 -7.77
N GLN A 103 7.68 5.79 -6.59
CA GLN A 103 7.17 7.03 -6.00
C GLN A 103 8.33 7.85 -5.44
N PHE A 104 8.32 9.14 -5.74
CA PHE A 104 9.18 10.14 -5.10
C PHE A 104 8.30 11.09 -4.29
N ASN A 105 8.66 11.29 -3.02
CA ASN A 105 7.97 12.19 -2.11
C ASN A 105 8.92 13.30 -1.67
N SER A 106 8.40 14.51 -1.59
CA SER A 106 9.09 15.66 -1.03
C SER A 106 8.14 16.44 -0.12
N SER A 107 8.63 16.87 1.04
CA SER A 107 7.88 17.70 1.97
C SER A 107 8.78 18.79 2.57
N PHE A 108 8.16 19.87 3.04
CA PHE A 108 8.86 20.99 3.63
C PHE A 108 8.17 21.41 4.94
N PRO A 109 8.57 20.82 6.09
CA PRO A 109 7.99 21.18 7.38
C PRO A 109 8.38 22.60 7.80
N MET A 110 7.38 23.44 8.07
CA MET A 110 7.54 24.78 8.60
C MET A 110 6.94 24.82 10.00
N ILE A 111 7.70 25.31 10.97
CA ILE A 111 7.28 25.38 12.37
C ILE A 111 7.24 26.82 12.80
N LYS A 112 6.15 27.23 13.44
CA LYS A 112 6.00 28.51 14.13
C LYS A 112 5.71 28.24 15.59
N ASP A 113 6.68 28.54 16.45
CA ASP A 113 6.57 28.40 17.90
C ASP A 113 6.03 29.67 18.52
N ASN A 114 5.04 29.52 19.41
CA ASN A 114 4.57 30.53 20.35
C ASN A 114 4.72 29.98 21.78
N ASP A 115 4.51 30.83 22.79
CA ASP A 115 4.62 30.41 24.19
C ASP A 115 3.63 29.30 24.57
N SER A 116 2.43 29.33 24.02
CA SER A 116 1.35 28.38 24.33
C SER A 116 1.24 27.19 23.37
N ASN A 117 1.68 27.33 22.12
CA ASN A 117 1.53 26.29 21.11
C ASN A 117 2.58 26.36 20.00
N SER A 118 2.80 25.23 19.35
CA SER A 118 3.60 25.11 18.14
C SER A 118 2.68 24.79 16.97
N LYS A 119 2.74 25.59 15.90
CA LYS A 119 1.99 25.38 14.66
C LYS A 119 2.92 24.80 13.61
N ILE A 120 2.51 23.70 13.02
CA ILE A 120 3.29 22.99 12.00
C ILE A 120 2.48 22.99 10.70
N LEU A 121 3.06 23.52 9.64
CA LEU A 121 2.52 23.43 8.28
C LEU A 121 3.53 22.67 7.42
N THR A 122 3.11 21.55 6.81
CA THR A 122 3.95 20.69 6.00
C THR A 122 3.39 20.54 4.59
N PRO A 123 3.76 21.41 3.64
CA PRO A 123 3.49 21.16 2.23
C PRO A 123 4.14 19.88 1.75
N LYS A 124 3.43 19.13 0.90
CA LYS A 124 3.84 17.83 0.36
C LYS A 124 3.59 17.75 -1.13
N ILE A 125 4.48 17.07 -1.82
CA ILE A 125 4.34 16.70 -3.22
C ILE A 125 4.77 15.24 -3.40
N SER A 126 4.06 14.50 -4.23
CA SER A 126 4.37 13.11 -4.57
C SER A 126 4.23 12.89 -6.06
N LEU A 127 5.27 12.35 -6.68
CA LEU A 127 5.29 11.92 -8.07
C LEU A 127 5.32 10.40 -8.12
N LYS A 128 4.35 9.80 -8.82
CA LYS A 128 4.27 8.36 -9.06
C LYS A 128 4.43 8.03 -10.52
N ILE A 129 5.11 6.92 -10.79
CA ILE A 129 5.30 6.38 -12.13
C ILE A 129 5.13 4.86 -12.05
N SER A 130 4.16 4.33 -12.80
CA SER A 130 4.00 2.91 -13.04
C SER A 130 3.95 2.67 -14.56
N PRO A 131 4.94 1.96 -15.12
CA PRO A 131 4.99 1.69 -16.56
C PRO A 131 3.97 0.62 -16.99
N PHE A 132 3.32 -0.04 -16.04
CA PHE A 132 2.39 -1.13 -16.29
C PHE A 132 0.95 -0.61 -16.32
N ASN A 133 0.09 -1.29 -17.06
CA ASN A 133 -1.34 -1.04 -17.00
C ASN A 133 -1.89 -1.49 -15.64
N ASN A 134 -2.98 -0.84 -15.19
CA ASN A 134 -3.69 -1.28 -13.98
C ASN A 134 -4.02 -2.76 -14.09
N THR A 135 -3.41 -3.57 -13.25
CA THR A 135 -3.89 -4.93 -13.03
C THR A 135 -5.13 -4.82 -12.16
N ARG A 136 -6.29 -4.72 -12.80
CA ARG A 136 -7.55 -4.87 -12.09
C ARG A 136 -7.80 -6.36 -11.89
N ASP A 137 -7.76 -6.77 -10.66
CA ASP A 137 -8.51 -7.96 -10.29
C ASP A 137 -10.01 -7.69 -10.45
N ILE A 138 -10.77 -8.72 -10.80
CA ILE A 138 -12.19 -8.61 -11.15
C ILE A 138 -13.07 -8.37 -9.90
N ARG A 139 -12.50 -8.04 -8.76
CA ARG A 139 -13.30 -7.62 -7.62
C ARG A 139 -13.95 -6.28 -7.92
N ASN A 140 -15.27 -6.24 -7.82
CA ASN A 140 -16.08 -5.01 -7.90
C ASN A 140 -15.88 -4.08 -6.68
N ASP A 141 -14.67 -4.02 -6.14
CA ASP A 141 -14.36 -3.11 -5.04
C ASP A 141 -14.23 -1.70 -5.60
N GLU A 142 -15.01 -0.78 -5.11
CA GLU A 142 -14.88 0.64 -5.43
C GLU A 142 -13.61 1.19 -4.79
N TYR A 143 -12.60 1.48 -5.62
CA TYR A 143 -11.39 2.14 -5.15
C TYR A 143 -11.57 3.64 -5.19
N ARG A 144 -11.52 4.25 -4.01
CA ARG A 144 -11.62 5.70 -3.86
C ARG A 144 -10.29 6.27 -3.42
N ILE A 145 -9.82 7.29 -4.15
CA ILE A 145 -8.71 8.12 -3.71
C ILE A 145 -9.29 9.23 -2.83
N ASP A 146 -8.76 9.35 -1.62
CA ASP A 146 -9.15 10.34 -0.63
C ASP A 146 -7.92 10.94 0.07
N VAL A 147 -8.14 11.82 1.05
CA VAL A 147 -7.08 12.50 1.79
C VAL A 147 -6.16 11.55 2.57
N ASN A 148 -6.64 10.35 2.93
CA ASN A 148 -5.88 9.38 3.73
C ASN A 148 -4.92 8.55 2.86
N ASN A 149 -5.24 8.35 1.57
CA ASN A 149 -4.47 7.47 0.71
C ASN A 149 -3.80 8.18 -0.49
N VAL A 150 -4.08 9.48 -0.73
CA VAL A 150 -3.57 10.21 -1.91
C VAL A 150 -2.03 10.20 -2.02
N PHE A 151 -1.33 10.13 -0.88
CA PHE A 151 0.14 10.05 -0.82
C PHE A 151 0.66 8.62 -0.58
N ALA A 152 -0.21 7.61 -0.43
CA ALA A 152 0.21 6.23 -0.24
C ALA A 152 0.88 5.65 -1.49
N LEU A 153 1.88 4.78 -1.35
CA LEU A 153 2.61 4.16 -2.46
C LEU A 153 1.67 3.45 -3.44
N ASN A 154 0.75 2.64 -2.93
CA ASN A 154 -0.33 2.03 -3.71
C ASN A 154 -1.68 2.55 -3.18
N ARG A 155 -2.35 3.42 -3.95
CA ARG A 155 -3.64 4.01 -3.56
C ARG A 155 -4.81 3.05 -3.75
N LEU A 156 -4.60 1.97 -4.50
CA LEU A 156 -5.57 0.90 -4.67
C LEU A 156 -5.38 -0.10 -3.52
N SER A 157 -6.32 -0.16 -2.62
CA SER A 157 -6.22 -0.93 -1.36
C SER A 157 -6.29 -2.46 -1.52
N SER A 158 -6.61 -2.95 -2.72
CA SER A 158 -6.65 -4.39 -2.99
C SER A 158 -5.24 -5.00 -3.02
N ASN A 159 -5.09 -6.17 -2.42
CA ASN A 159 -3.83 -6.90 -2.43
C ASN A 159 -3.34 -7.25 -3.85
N ASN A 160 -4.26 -7.36 -4.82
CA ASN A 160 -3.99 -7.91 -6.15
C ASN A 160 -3.88 -6.82 -7.22
N THR A 161 -3.93 -5.54 -6.86
CA THR A 161 -3.89 -4.44 -7.82
C THR A 161 -2.73 -3.49 -7.58
N VAL A 162 -2.23 -2.91 -8.65
CA VAL A 162 -1.29 -1.79 -8.64
C VAL A 162 -1.84 -0.71 -9.55
N GLU A 163 -1.79 0.53 -9.08
CA GLU A 163 -2.15 1.69 -9.88
C GLU A 163 -1.16 1.87 -11.03
N GLY A 164 -1.68 1.97 -12.28
CA GLY A 164 -0.88 2.22 -13.47
C GLY A 164 -0.84 3.69 -13.86
N GLY A 165 0.12 4.04 -14.72
CA GLY A 165 0.28 5.38 -15.26
C GLY A 165 1.14 6.30 -14.40
N THR A 166 1.08 7.59 -14.70
CA THR A 166 1.82 8.64 -13.98
C THR A 166 0.84 9.56 -13.28
N SER A 167 1.13 9.87 -12.03
CA SER A 167 0.30 10.80 -11.25
C SER A 167 1.15 11.73 -10.38
N LEU A 168 0.65 12.95 -10.22
CA LEU A 168 1.20 13.96 -9.32
C LEU A 168 0.15 14.29 -8.26
N ALA A 169 0.54 14.18 -6.99
CA ALA A 169 -0.26 14.62 -5.87
C ALA A 169 0.44 15.77 -5.15
N TYR A 170 -0.33 16.76 -4.70
CA TYR A 170 0.17 17.84 -3.85
C TYR A 170 -0.85 18.16 -2.77
N GLY A 171 -0.38 18.63 -1.64
CA GLY A 171 -1.22 18.97 -0.51
C GLY A 171 -0.40 19.52 0.65
N PHE A 172 -1.01 19.61 1.81
CA PHE A 172 -0.34 20.02 3.04
C PHE A 172 -1.00 19.38 4.26
N ASP A 173 -0.20 19.15 5.30
CA ASP A 173 -0.69 18.87 6.64
C ASP A 173 -0.57 20.13 7.49
N TYR A 174 -1.55 20.35 8.36
CA TYR A 174 -1.50 21.41 9.36
C TYR A 174 -1.86 20.83 10.72
N SER A 175 -1.00 21.09 11.69
CA SER A 175 -1.24 20.68 13.08
C SER A 175 -0.90 21.78 14.06
N ILE A 176 -1.59 21.78 15.19
CA ILE A 176 -1.33 22.64 16.34
C ILE A 176 -1.04 21.72 17.51
N LEU A 177 0.13 21.90 18.12
CA LEU A 177 0.55 21.19 19.32
C LEU A 177 0.53 22.16 20.49
N ASP A 178 -0.37 21.95 21.43
CA ASP A 178 -0.42 22.74 22.65
C ASP A 178 0.75 22.34 23.55
N LYS A 179 1.50 23.33 24.03
CA LYS A 179 2.54 23.13 25.04
C LYS A 179 1.81 23.02 26.38
N LEU A 180 1.79 21.81 26.96
CA LEU A 180 1.34 21.63 28.34
C LEU A 180 2.23 22.52 29.23
N GLU A 181 1.61 23.44 29.99
CA GLU A 181 2.31 24.10 31.08
C GLU A 181 2.82 23.01 32.01
N SER A 182 4.15 22.92 32.13
CA SER A 182 4.77 22.12 33.19
C SER A 182 4.41 22.82 34.49
N ASN A 183 3.29 22.48 35.08
CA ASN A 183 3.05 22.80 36.50
C ASN A 183 4.09 22.00 37.32
N ASP A 184 5.16 22.69 37.67
CA ASP A 184 6.09 22.23 38.69
C ASP A 184 5.28 21.94 39.95
N ILE A 185 4.98 20.68 40.17
CA ILE A 185 4.47 20.21 41.47
C ILE A 185 5.71 20.11 42.36
N PHE A 186 5.94 21.15 43.14
CA PHE A 186 6.82 21.11 44.30
C PHE A 186 6.15 20.37 45.47
#